data_1a28a916a7c1ce7b1467c77bedb0032a
#
_entry.id   1a28a916a7c1ce7b1467c77bedb0032a
#
_cell.length_a   1.000
_cell.length_b   1.000
_cell.length_c   1.000
_cell.angle_alpha   90.00
_cell.angle_beta   90.00
_cell.angle_gamma   90.00
#
_symmetry.space_group_name_H-M   'P 1'
#
loop_
_entity.id
_entity.type
_entity.pdbx_description
1 polymer ?
#
loop_
_entity_poly.entity_id
_entity_poly.type
_entity_poly.pdbx_seq_one_letter_code
_entity_poly.pdbx_strand_id
1 'polypeptide(L)'
;VPKAENVNIKESEVSKITLEDYSTDVFSMKKPKGWNVEGAGTGIYYAIRVYDPQNTNNQVFLMLKIQPLLKSEASKNQWQNYYKLNSYNAQYKLFADAVVLENPTVENFYQKFNEIGTYVNSIEPTLATFKFPTLSNFTKLEEFESKASMKSVALDSKVLRGTFKGDSGKDGEGLFMASIVNFGNQYAGGADLLYYMAYDIMAITADKDEFINYKDILLESANSIQFNSNYVQKTIDDGNTQTKQALALNASIQKAFDSYMSAWESRQKSYDIMSQKQSDATLGYERVYDTETGDIYKAYNGFTDDYDGERYKSVT
;
A
#
# COMPACT_ATOMS: atom_id res chain seq x y z
N VAL A 1 6.33 -17.24 43.06
CA VAL A 1 5.73 -16.73 41.80
C VAL A 1 6.10 -15.26 41.73
N PRO A 2 6.83 -14.75 40.72
CA PRO A 2 7.09 -13.31 40.60
C PRO A 2 5.77 -12.58 40.48
N LYS A 3 5.56 -11.57 41.31
CA LYS A 3 4.38 -10.69 41.13
C LYS A 3 4.53 -9.92 39.83
N ALA A 4 3.41 -9.65 39.13
CA ALA A 4 3.36 -8.89 37.89
C ALA A 4 4.15 -7.55 37.91
N GLU A 5 4.23 -6.93 39.08
CA GLU A 5 4.98 -5.69 39.33
C GLU A 5 6.52 -5.82 39.10
N ASN A 6 7.04 -7.03 39.06
CA ASN A 6 8.46 -7.29 38.82
C ASN A 6 8.77 -7.73 37.38
N VAL A 7 7.76 -7.70 36.53
CA VAL A 7 7.90 -8.13 35.14
C VAL A 7 8.21 -6.94 34.26
N ASN A 8 9.33 -7.00 33.58
CA ASN A 8 9.77 -5.95 32.65
C ASN A 8 9.05 -6.14 31.31
N ILE A 9 7.87 -5.52 31.15
CA ILE A 9 7.19 -5.44 29.87
C ILE A 9 7.92 -4.39 29.05
N LYS A 10 8.50 -4.80 27.93
CA LYS A 10 9.12 -3.86 26.99
C LYS A 10 8.01 -3.23 26.15
N GLU A 11 7.71 -1.98 26.44
CA GLU A 11 6.74 -1.18 25.68
C GLU A 11 7.12 -1.11 24.21
N SER A 12 6.15 -1.27 23.32
CA SER A 12 6.36 -1.05 21.88
C SER A 12 6.70 0.42 21.64
N GLU A 13 7.77 0.68 20.89
CA GLU A 13 8.14 2.07 20.54
C GLU A 13 7.08 2.73 19.65
N VAL A 14 6.23 1.96 19.02
CA VAL A 14 5.13 2.45 18.17
C VAL A 14 4.07 3.17 19.01
N SER A 15 3.81 2.74 20.23
CA SER A 15 2.85 3.41 21.12
C SER A 15 3.25 4.85 21.49
N LYS A 16 4.52 5.22 21.26
CA LYS A 16 5.06 6.57 21.46
C LYS A 16 4.93 7.48 20.25
N ILE A 17 4.56 6.94 19.09
CA ILE A 17 4.41 7.71 17.86
C ILE A 17 3.08 8.47 17.92
N THR A 18 3.16 9.79 17.81
CA THR A 18 1.99 10.68 17.73
C THR A 18 1.80 11.15 16.28
N LEU A 19 0.57 11.49 15.93
CA LEU A 19 0.27 12.13 14.66
C LEU A 19 0.34 13.65 14.79
N GLU A 20 0.78 14.31 13.74
CA GLU A 20 0.77 15.78 13.59
C GLU A 20 0.10 16.17 12.28
N ASP A 21 -0.54 17.34 12.28
CA ASP A 21 -1.19 17.87 11.08
C ASP A 21 -0.13 18.30 10.05
N TYR A 22 -0.42 17.98 8.78
CA TYR A 22 0.39 18.36 7.63
C TYR A 22 -0.53 18.81 6.50
N SER A 23 -0.18 19.90 5.81
CA SER A 23 -0.98 20.40 4.70
C SER A 23 -0.12 21.05 3.62
N THR A 24 -0.59 20.94 2.39
CA THR A 24 -0.07 21.61 1.19
C THR A 24 -1.23 22.31 0.48
N ASP A 25 -0.95 22.92 -0.66
CA ASP A 25 -1.99 23.45 -1.58
C ASP A 25 -2.80 22.33 -2.28
N VAL A 26 -2.33 21.09 -2.25
CA VAL A 26 -2.97 19.94 -2.91
C VAL A 26 -3.76 19.09 -1.93
N PHE A 27 -3.20 18.78 -0.76
CA PHE A 27 -3.81 17.88 0.21
C PHE A 27 -3.45 18.23 1.65
N SER A 28 -4.23 17.69 2.58
CA SER A 28 -3.95 17.69 4.01
C SER A 28 -4.03 16.28 4.57
N MET A 29 -3.35 16.02 5.68
CA MET A 29 -3.36 14.75 6.38
C MET A 29 -2.84 14.88 7.81
N LYS A 30 -3.01 13.80 8.59
CA LYS A 30 -2.24 13.57 9.81
C LYS A 30 -1.11 12.59 9.52
N LYS A 31 0.12 12.97 9.77
CA LYS A 31 1.28 12.11 9.56
C LYS A 31 1.96 11.74 10.88
N PRO A 32 2.64 10.61 10.98
CA PRO A 32 3.48 10.32 12.13
C PRO A 32 4.54 11.42 12.33
N LYS A 33 4.68 11.88 13.57
CA LYS A 33 5.61 12.97 13.91
C LYS A 33 7.04 12.58 13.54
N GLY A 34 7.73 13.49 12.84
CA GLY A 34 9.10 13.29 12.38
C GLY A 34 9.22 12.51 11.06
N TRP A 35 8.13 12.00 10.50
CA TRP A 35 8.17 11.33 9.20
C TRP A 35 8.19 12.33 8.04
N ASN A 36 8.83 11.91 6.95
CA ASN A 36 8.87 12.69 5.72
C ASN A 36 7.59 12.52 4.92
N VAL A 37 7.20 13.58 4.20
CA VAL A 37 6.10 13.56 3.25
C VAL A 37 6.62 14.01 1.89
N GLU A 38 6.38 13.21 0.86
CA GLU A 38 6.61 13.54 -0.54
C GLU A 38 5.26 13.54 -1.27
N GLY A 39 4.93 14.63 -1.94
CA GLY A 39 3.78 14.73 -2.84
C GLY A 39 4.25 15.24 -4.18
N ALA A 40 3.89 14.55 -5.27
CA ALA A 40 4.28 14.93 -6.62
C ALA A 40 3.26 14.46 -7.65
N GLY A 41 3.28 15.08 -8.82
CA GLY A 41 2.35 14.76 -9.90
C GLY A 41 1.41 15.91 -10.24
N THR A 42 0.46 15.64 -11.12
CA THR A 42 -0.55 16.62 -11.54
C THR A 42 -1.87 15.92 -11.86
N GLY A 43 -2.99 16.58 -11.56
CA GLY A 43 -4.33 16.05 -11.81
C GLY A 43 -4.52 14.69 -11.15
N ILE A 44 -4.98 13.71 -11.95
CA ILE A 44 -5.20 12.35 -11.48
C ILE A 44 -3.90 11.50 -11.40
N TYR A 45 -2.79 12.00 -11.92
CA TYR A 45 -1.47 11.36 -11.82
C TYR A 45 -0.69 11.93 -10.63
N TYR A 46 -1.32 11.97 -9.46
CA TYR A 46 -0.72 12.48 -8.24
C TYR A 46 -0.40 11.35 -7.28
N ALA A 47 0.80 11.40 -6.69
CA ALA A 47 1.28 10.44 -5.72
C ALA A 47 1.65 11.11 -4.40
N ILE A 48 1.40 10.43 -3.29
CA ILE A 48 1.77 10.82 -1.93
C ILE A 48 2.52 9.66 -1.30
N ARG A 49 3.65 9.96 -0.67
CA ARG A 49 4.40 9.02 0.16
C ARG A 49 4.72 9.65 1.50
N VAL A 50 4.40 8.95 2.58
CA VAL A 50 4.74 9.32 3.96
C VAL A 50 5.57 8.19 4.53
N TYR A 51 6.77 8.47 5.00
CA TYR A 51 7.68 7.40 5.42
C TYR A 51 8.59 7.82 6.56
N ASP A 52 8.97 6.83 7.36
CA ASP A 52 9.98 6.97 8.39
C ASP A 52 11.37 7.15 7.75
N PRO A 53 12.07 8.28 7.97
CA PRO A 53 13.38 8.50 7.39
C PRO A 53 14.46 7.52 7.90
N GLN A 54 14.21 6.85 9.03
CA GLN A 54 15.12 5.86 9.60
C GLN A 54 14.84 4.45 9.09
N ASN A 55 13.60 4.19 8.64
CA ASN A 55 13.18 2.88 8.15
C ASN A 55 12.08 3.01 7.09
N THR A 56 12.46 3.02 5.83
CA THR A 56 11.56 3.24 4.70
C THR A 56 10.54 2.13 4.46
N ASN A 57 10.64 0.98 5.15
CA ASN A 57 9.57 -0.01 5.18
C ASN A 57 8.32 0.51 5.89
N ASN A 58 8.51 1.41 6.87
CA ASN A 58 7.42 2.05 7.61
C ASN A 58 6.89 3.22 6.79
N GLN A 59 5.78 3.02 6.07
CA GLN A 59 5.26 4.03 5.14
C GLN A 59 3.78 3.89 4.82
N VAL A 60 3.21 5.00 4.36
CA VAL A 60 1.95 5.08 3.63
C VAL A 60 2.26 5.60 2.24
N PHE A 61 1.78 4.91 1.23
CA PHE A 61 1.86 5.33 -0.17
C PHE A 61 0.47 5.35 -0.78
N LEU A 62 0.19 6.37 -1.59
CA LEU A 62 -1.04 6.53 -2.33
C LEU A 62 -0.72 7.07 -3.72
N MET A 63 -1.37 6.53 -4.74
CA MET A 63 -1.39 7.11 -6.08
C MET A 63 -2.77 6.95 -6.72
N LEU A 64 -3.27 8.02 -7.33
CA LEU A 64 -4.64 8.03 -7.85
C LEU A 64 -4.80 7.17 -9.10
N LYS A 65 -3.82 7.23 -10.02
CA LYS A 65 -3.88 6.51 -11.31
C LYS A 65 -2.50 6.21 -11.87
N ILE A 66 -2.36 5.04 -12.47
CA ILE A 66 -1.22 4.63 -13.31
C ILE A 66 -1.74 4.09 -14.64
N GLN A 67 -1.12 4.53 -15.75
CA GLN A 67 -1.33 4.00 -17.10
C GLN A 67 -0.17 4.42 -18.02
N PRO A 68 0.02 3.76 -19.20
CA PRO A 68 -0.59 2.50 -19.59
C PRO A 68 0.12 1.28 -19.00
N LEU A 69 -0.61 0.17 -18.84
CA LEU A 69 -0.08 -1.14 -18.52
C LEU A 69 -0.49 -2.07 -19.68
N LEU A 70 0.49 -2.58 -20.44
CA LEU A 70 0.20 -3.36 -21.65
C LEU A 70 -0.33 -4.75 -21.28
N LYS A 71 -1.13 -5.31 -22.18
CA LYS A 71 -1.82 -6.58 -21.94
C LYS A 71 -0.99 -7.82 -22.25
N SER A 72 0.05 -7.69 -23.11
CA SER A 72 0.89 -8.80 -23.49
C SER A 72 2.25 -8.35 -24.05
N GLU A 73 3.21 -9.25 -24.06
CA GLU A 73 4.49 -9.04 -24.75
C GLU A 73 4.29 -8.85 -26.28
N ALA A 74 3.27 -9.49 -26.86
CA ALA A 74 2.93 -9.28 -28.26
C ALA A 74 2.52 -7.83 -28.53
N SER A 75 1.71 -7.24 -27.64
CA SER A 75 1.34 -5.82 -27.68
C SER A 75 2.59 -4.91 -27.58
N LYS A 76 3.47 -5.18 -26.64
CA LYS A 76 4.72 -4.44 -26.44
C LYS A 76 5.62 -4.50 -27.69
N ASN A 77 5.82 -5.68 -28.23
CA ASN A 77 6.59 -5.89 -29.45
C ASN A 77 6.03 -5.10 -30.65
N GLN A 78 4.70 -5.06 -30.77
CA GLN A 78 4.04 -4.29 -31.82
C GLN A 78 4.27 -2.78 -31.66
N TRP A 79 4.17 -2.25 -30.45
CA TRP A 79 4.48 -0.85 -30.16
C TRP A 79 5.96 -0.52 -30.39
N GLN A 80 6.88 -1.41 -30.03
CA GLN A 80 8.31 -1.28 -30.33
C GLN A 80 8.57 -1.23 -31.83
N ASN A 81 7.87 -2.05 -32.62
CA ASN A 81 7.97 -2.01 -34.10
C ASN A 81 7.45 -0.67 -34.64
N TYR A 82 6.31 -0.17 -34.16
CA TYR A 82 5.82 1.15 -34.56
C TYR A 82 6.80 2.26 -34.20
N TYR A 83 7.39 2.22 -33.04
CA TYR A 83 8.40 3.19 -32.62
C TYR A 83 9.68 3.12 -33.47
N LYS A 84 10.14 1.93 -33.85
CA LYS A 84 11.28 1.76 -34.80
C LYS A 84 11.01 2.41 -36.15
N LEU A 85 9.77 2.32 -36.62
CA LEU A 85 9.37 2.91 -37.91
C LEU A 85 9.19 4.44 -37.82
N ASN A 86 8.87 4.95 -36.66
CA ASN A 86 8.69 6.38 -36.40
C ASN A 86 9.18 6.78 -34.99
N SER A 87 10.49 6.87 -34.83
CA SER A 87 11.17 7.16 -33.59
C SER A 87 10.94 8.60 -33.03
N TYR A 88 10.34 9.47 -33.84
CA TYR A 88 9.98 10.82 -33.39
C TYR A 88 8.60 10.87 -32.68
N ASN A 89 7.82 9.79 -32.76
CA ASN A 89 6.51 9.74 -32.13
C ASN A 89 6.64 9.38 -30.64
N ALA A 90 6.50 10.39 -29.79
CA ALA A 90 6.58 10.24 -28.33
C ALA A 90 5.52 9.28 -27.78
N GLN A 91 4.32 9.23 -28.39
CA GLN A 91 3.27 8.30 -27.98
C GLN A 91 3.66 6.83 -28.26
N TYR A 92 4.32 6.56 -29.40
CA TYR A 92 4.81 5.21 -29.67
C TYR A 92 5.89 4.79 -28.67
N LYS A 93 6.78 5.72 -28.29
CA LYS A 93 7.78 5.47 -27.25
C LYS A 93 7.14 5.15 -25.92
N LEU A 94 6.13 5.93 -25.50
CA LEU A 94 5.39 5.71 -24.26
C LEU A 94 4.85 4.28 -24.16
N PHE A 95 4.22 3.77 -25.23
CA PHE A 95 3.72 2.40 -25.24
C PHE A 95 4.83 1.35 -25.42
N ALA A 96 5.85 1.63 -26.21
CA ALA A 96 6.98 0.71 -26.42
C ALA A 96 7.76 0.43 -25.12
N ASP A 97 7.86 1.41 -24.24
CA ASP A 97 8.54 1.30 -22.95
C ASP A 97 7.62 0.81 -21.80
N ALA A 98 6.30 0.77 -22.01
CA ALA A 98 5.33 0.44 -20.97
C ALA A 98 5.52 -0.98 -20.40
N VAL A 99 5.17 -1.13 -19.14
CA VAL A 99 5.22 -2.42 -18.43
C VAL A 99 4.09 -3.32 -18.89
N VAL A 100 4.39 -4.61 -19.06
CA VAL A 100 3.39 -5.63 -19.40
C VAL A 100 2.78 -6.21 -18.14
N LEU A 101 1.45 -6.19 -18.05
CA LEU A 101 0.65 -6.79 -16.99
C LEU A 101 -0.26 -7.88 -17.60
N GLU A 102 0.31 -9.04 -17.94
CA GLU A 102 -0.44 -10.11 -18.65
C GLU A 102 -1.68 -10.57 -17.87
N ASN A 103 -1.53 -10.74 -16.55
CA ASN A 103 -2.63 -11.04 -15.66
C ASN A 103 -3.09 -9.74 -14.98
N PRO A 104 -4.26 -9.20 -15.31
CA PRO A 104 -4.75 -7.94 -14.78
C PRO A 104 -5.31 -8.10 -13.35
N THR A 105 -4.48 -8.57 -12.43
CA THR A 105 -4.78 -8.76 -11.02
C THR A 105 -4.00 -7.79 -10.14
N VAL A 106 -4.54 -7.47 -8.97
CA VAL A 106 -3.88 -6.62 -7.96
C VAL A 106 -2.57 -7.27 -7.50
N GLU A 107 -2.53 -8.60 -7.38
CA GLU A 107 -1.31 -9.32 -7.02
C GLU A 107 -0.21 -9.12 -8.06
N ASN A 108 -0.50 -9.35 -9.33
CA ASN A 108 0.50 -9.17 -10.41
C ASN A 108 0.94 -7.71 -10.55
N PHE A 109 0.04 -6.74 -10.32
CA PHE A 109 0.38 -5.34 -10.29
C PHE A 109 1.46 -5.04 -9.23
N TYR A 110 1.32 -5.55 -8.00
CA TYR A 110 2.32 -5.34 -6.96
C TYR A 110 3.60 -6.15 -7.17
N GLN A 111 3.54 -7.32 -7.81
CA GLN A 111 4.74 -8.06 -8.23
C GLN A 111 5.58 -7.27 -9.26
N LYS A 112 4.93 -6.44 -10.10
CA LYS A 112 5.55 -5.56 -11.10
C LYS A 112 5.80 -4.13 -10.61
N PHE A 113 5.50 -3.82 -9.34
CA PHE A 113 5.43 -2.45 -8.84
C PHE A 113 6.72 -1.66 -9.02
N ASN A 114 7.89 -2.26 -8.79
CA ASN A 114 9.18 -1.59 -8.97
C ASN A 114 9.43 -1.21 -10.44
N GLU A 115 9.11 -2.11 -11.38
CA GLU A 115 9.20 -1.82 -12.82
C GLU A 115 8.22 -0.69 -13.21
N ILE A 116 7.00 -0.75 -12.68
CA ILE A 116 5.97 0.27 -12.92
C ILE A 116 6.41 1.62 -12.38
N GLY A 117 6.95 1.70 -11.17
CA GLY A 117 7.46 2.95 -10.58
C GLY A 117 8.58 3.57 -11.43
N THR A 118 9.54 2.75 -11.86
CA THR A 118 10.62 3.19 -12.76
C THR A 118 10.07 3.71 -14.09
N TYR A 119 9.12 3.01 -14.66
CA TYR A 119 8.46 3.43 -15.89
C TYR A 119 7.72 4.76 -15.72
N VAL A 120 6.92 4.92 -14.66
CA VAL A 120 6.20 6.18 -14.36
C VAL A 120 7.16 7.36 -14.19
N ASN A 121 8.28 7.18 -13.48
CA ASN A 121 9.32 8.20 -13.38
C ASN A 121 9.87 8.64 -14.76
N SER A 122 9.92 7.73 -15.73
CA SER A 122 10.46 8.01 -17.06
C SER A 122 9.50 8.75 -18.00
N ILE A 123 8.18 8.61 -17.77
CA ILE A 123 7.15 9.13 -18.68
C ILE A 123 6.41 10.36 -18.14
N GLU A 124 6.38 10.54 -16.82
CA GLU A 124 5.65 11.64 -16.17
C GLU A 124 6.67 12.64 -15.56
N PRO A 125 6.92 13.79 -16.21
CA PRO A 125 7.93 14.73 -15.76
C PRO A 125 7.73 15.23 -14.32
N THR A 126 6.47 15.36 -13.89
CA THR A 126 6.13 15.81 -12.53
C THR A 126 6.41 14.75 -11.46
N LEU A 127 6.64 13.50 -11.87
CA LEU A 127 7.01 12.37 -11.03
C LEU A 127 8.45 11.90 -11.22
N ALA A 128 9.25 12.56 -12.07
CA ALA A 128 10.58 12.10 -12.47
C ALA A 128 11.55 11.86 -11.29
N THR A 129 11.39 12.58 -10.20
CA THR A 129 12.21 12.44 -8.99
C THR A 129 11.48 11.84 -7.79
N PHE A 130 10.20 11.49 -7.96
CA PHE A 130 9.42 10.87 -6.90
C PHE A 130 9.94 9.47 -6.57
N LYS A 131 10.11 9.19 -5.28
CA LYS A 131 10.63 7.89 -4.83
C LYS A 131 9.48 6.94 -4.53
N PHE A 132 9.16 6.09 -5.50
CA PHE A 132 8.18 5.02 -5.27
C PHE A 132 8.67 4.05 -4.18
N PRO A 133 7.76 3.44 -3.40
CA PRO A 133 8.12 2.33 -2.50
C PRO A 133 8.83 1.19 -3.24
N THR A 134 9.87 0.63 -2.65
CA THR A 134 10.50 -0.60 -3.14
C THR A 134 9.76 -1.81 -2.56
N LEU A 135 9.17 -2.61 -3.42
CA LEU A 135 8.36 -3.79 -3.07
C LEU A 135 8.92 -5.04 -3.78
N SER A 136 10.21 -5.33 -3.57
CA SER A 136 10.86 -6.48 -4.22
C SER A 136 10.33 -7.80 -3.65
N ASN A 137 10.23 -8.83 -4.50
CA ASN A 137 9.77 -10.17 -4.12
C ASN A 137 8.39 -10.16 -3.44
N PHE A 138 7.48 -9.30 -3.94
CA PHE A 138 6.12 -9.22 -3.40
C PHE A 138 5.45 -10.59 -3.43
N THR A 139 4.92 -10.99 -2.27
CA THR A 139 4.20 -12.25 -2.09
C THR A 139 2.90 -12.01 -1.35
N LYS A 140 1.78 -12.37 -1.97
CA LYS A 140 0.46 -12.30 -1.34
C LYS A 140 0.34 -13.37 -0.25
N LEU A 141 -0.14 -12.97 0.92
CA LEU A 141 -0.51 -13.85 2.03
C LEU A 141 -2.02 -14.09 2.08
N GLU A 142 -2.81 -13.01 1.94
CA GLU A 142 -4.27 -13.03 2.01
C GLU A 142 -4.86 -12.02 1.04
N GLU A 143 -6.14 -12.19 0.69
CA GLU A 143 -6.89 -11.23 -0.10
C GLU A 143 -8.27 -10.97 0.48
N PHE A 144 -8.76 -9.74 0.32
CA PHE A 144 -10.04 -9.29 0.81
C PHE A 144 -10.74 -8.48 -0.28
N GLU A 145 -12.08 -8.54 -0.28
CA GLU A 145 -12.87 -7.74 -1.19
C GLU A 145 -12.69 -6.24 -0.91
N SER A 146 -12.34 -5.49 -1.94
CA SER A 146 -12.27 -4.04 -1.89
C SER A 146 -13.67 -3.42 -1.98
N LYS A 147 -13.85 -2.28 -1.32
CA LYS A 147 -15.00 -1.38 -1.51
C LYS A 147 -14.59 -0.08 -2.22
N ALA A 148 -13.44 -0.10 -2.91
CA ALA A 148 -12.91 1.04 -3.65
C ALA A 148 -13.89 1.56 -4.71
N SER A 149 -13.75 2.84 -5.07
CA SER A 149 -14.67 3.53 -5.99
C SER A 149 -14.71 2.93 -7.39
N MET A 150 -13.56 2.38 -7.84
CA MET A 150 -13.43 1.79 -9.18
C MET A 150 -13.86 0.32 -9.26
N LYS A 151 -14.24 -0.32 -8.13
CA LYS A 151 -14.59 -1.75 -8.09
C LYS A 151 -15.64 -2.15 -9.12
N SER A 152 -16.64 -1.32 -9.37
CA SER A 152 -17.75 -1.65 -10.27
C SER A 152 -17.33 -1.78 -11.75
N VAL A 153 -16.20 -1.20 -12.13
CA VAL A 153 -15.65 -1.21 -13.51
C VAL A 153 -14.32 -1.94 -13.61
N ALA A 154 -13.77 -2.40 -12.48
CA ALA A 154 -12.49 -3.08 -12.43
C ALA A 154 -12.63 -4.56 -12.85
N LEU A 155 -11.59 -5.07 -13.52
CA LEU A 155 -11.38 -6.50 -13.75
C LEU A 155 -11.01 -7.22 -12.45
N ASP A 156 -10.19 -6.55 -11.63
CA ASP A 156 -9.83 -6.99 -10.29
C ASP A 156 -9.72 -5.77 -9.36
N SER A 157 -10.28 -5.86 -8.17
CA SER A 157 -10.21 -4.83 -7.13
C SER A 157 -10.21 -5.50 -5.77
N LYS A 158 -9.05 -5.50 -5.13
CA LYS A 158 -8.78 -6.24 -3.90
C LYS A 158 -7.97 -5.40 -2.92
N VAL A 159 -8.08 -5.76 -1.64
CA VAL A 159 -7.07 -5.44 -0.62
C VAL A 159 -6.28 -6.72 -0.37
N LEU A 160 -4.97 -6.65 -0.52
CA LEU A 160 -4.06 -7.76 -0.26
C LEU A 160 -3.29 -7.49 1.03
N ARG A 161 -3.10 -8.54 1.83
CA ARG A 161 -2.02 -8.60 2.80
C ARG A 161 -0.86 -9.30 2.12
N GLY A 162 0.34 -8.72 2.18
CA GLY A 162 1.50 -9.28 1.49
C GLY A 162 2.81 -8.95 2.19
N THR A 163 3.84 -9.67 1.80
CA THR A 163 5.23 -9.45 2.24
C THR A 163 6.09 -9.01 1.06
N PHE A 164 7.19 -8.33 1.35
CA PHE A 164 8.12 -7.83 0.35
C PHE A 164 9.52 -7.61 0.95
N LYS A 165 10.50 -7.32 0.11
CA LYS A 165 11.80 -6.77 0.53
C LYS A 165 11.88 -5.29 0.16
N GLY A 166 12.17 -4.45 1.16
CA GLY A 166 12.35 -3.01 0.97
C GLY A 166 13.75 -2.62 0.49
N ASP A 167 14.01 -1.32 0.46
CA ASP A 167 15.29 -0.73 0.00
C ASP A 167 16.52 -1.27 0.76
N SER A 168 16.39 -1.48 2.06
CA SER A 168 17.45 -1.99 2.91
C SER A 168 17.66 -3.51 2.79
N GLY A 169 16.85 -4.20 1.98
CA GLY A 169 16.79 -5.67 1.90
C GLY A 169 16.08 -6.33 3.08
N LYS A 170 15.56 -5.56 4.04
CA LYS A 170 14.73 -6.09 5.14
C LYS A 170 13.36 -6.55 4.63
N ASP A 171 12.84 -7.59 5.28
CA ASP A 171 11.50 -8.06 5.03
C ASP A 171 10.47 -7.07 5.60
N GLY A 172 9.51 -6.71 4.77
CA GLY A 172 8.36 -5.90 5.13
C GLY A 172 7.06 -6.68 4.97
N GLU A 173 6.03 -6.21 5.63
CA GLU A 173 4.66 -6.65 5.50
C GLU A 173 3.74 -5.45 5.36
N GLY A 174 2.61 -5.61 4.70
CA GLY A 174 1.67 -4.52 4.55
C GLY A 174 0.33 -4.90 3.97
N LEU A 175 -0.48 -3.87 3.82
CA LEU A 175 -1.76 -3.87 3.13
C LEU A 175 -1.60 -3.14 1.80
N PHE A 176 -2.12 -3.74 0.75
CA PHE A 176 -1.96 -3.28 -0.62
C PHE A 176 -3.31 -3.27 -1.32
N MET A 177 -3.71 -2.13 -1.86
CA MET A 177 -4.95 -1.99 -2.60
C MET A 177 -4.68 -1.46 -4.00
N ALA A 178 -5.43 -1.95 -4.96
CA ALA A 178 -5.54 -1.38 -6.29
C ALA A 178 -6.84 -1.84 -6.96
N SER A 179 -7.21 -1.15 -8.04
CA SER A 179 -8.30 -1.53 -8.94
C SER A 179 -7.77 -1.52 -10.38
N ILE A 180 -7.75 -2.68 -11.04
CA ILE A 180 -7.25 -2.83 -12.41
C ILE A 180 -8.42 -2.74 -13.38
N VAL A 181 -8.38 -1.76 -14.27
CA VAL A 181 -9.47 -1.43 -15.20
C VAL A 181 -8.99 -1.61 -16.64
N ASN A 182 -9.82 -2.21 -17.49
CA ASN A 182 -9.56 -2.29 -18.92
C ASN A 182 -9.94 -0.96 -19.60
N PHE A 183 -9.00 -0.32 -20.29
CA PHE A 183 -9.30 0.87 -21.09
C PHE A 183 -10.15 0.55 -22.33
N GLY A 184 -10.02 -0.63 -22.88
CA GLY A 184 -10.71 -1.08 -24.08
C GLY A 184 -9.92 -2.16 -24.82
N ASN A 185 -10.37 -2.53 -26.02
CA ASN A 185 -9.70 -3.51 -26.86
C ASN A 185 -9.59 -2.96 -28.29
N GLN A 186 -8.39 -3.10 -28.89
CA GLN A 186 -8.12 -2.75 -30.27
C GLN A 186 -7.05 -3.69 -30.82
N TYR A 187 -7.43 -4.57 -31.72
CA TYR A 187 -6.52 -5.58 -32.26
C TYR A 187 -5.86 -5.11 -33.55
N ALA A 188 -4.54 -5.25 -33.63
CA ALA A 188 -3.74 -5.06 -34.81
C ALA A 188 -2.50 -5.96 -34.78
N GLY A 189 -2.14 -6.58 -35.91
CA GLY A 189 -0.99 -7.47 -35.96
C GLY A 189 -1.04 -8.69 -35.05
N GLY A 190 -2.26 -9.14 -34.69
CA GLY A 190 -2.45 -10.27 -33.76
C GLY A 190 -2.34 -9.92 -32.26
N ALA A 191 -2.16 -8.64 -31.92
CA ALA A 191 -2.07 -8.17 -30.54
C ALA A 191 -3.17 -7.15 -30.21
N ASP A 192 -3.60 -7.11 -28.97
CA ASP A 192 -4.45 -6.04 -28.44
C ASP A 192 -3.57 -4.84 -28.08
N LEU A 193 -3.70 -3.74 -28.79
CA LEU A 193 -2.86 -2.55 -28.64
C LEU A 193 -3.32 -1.61 -27.52
N LEU A 194 -4.48 -1.86 -26.92
CA LEU A 194 -4.93 -1.08 -25.76
C LEU A 194 -4.35 -1.66 -24.47
N TYR A 195 -4.70 -1.06 -23.35
CA TYR A 195 -3.98 -1.23 -22.11
C TYR A 195 -4.92 -1.32 -20.89
N TYR A 196 -4.36 -1.71 -19.78
CA TYR A 196 -4.99 -1.58 -18.47
C TYR A 196 -4.57 -0.29 -17.77
N MET A 197 -5.43 0.18 -16.89
CA MET A 197 -5.20 1.28 -15.95
C MET A 197 -5.31 0.75 -14.54
N ALA A 198 -4.48 1.23 -13.63
CA ALA A 198 -4.61 0.98 -12.20
C ALA A 198 -5.11 2.24 -11.50
N TYR A 199 -6.09 2.09 -10.62
CA TYR A 199 -6.66 3.12 -9.76
C TYR A 199 -6.64 2.68 -8.30
N ASP A 200 -7.00 3.58 -7.39
CA ASP A 200 -7.13 3.29 -5.96
C ASP A 200 -5.86 2.65 -5.37
N ILE A 201 -4.67 3.07 -5.85
CA ILE A 201 -3.41 2.43 -5.51
C ILE A 201 -2.97 2.91 -4.14
N MET A 202 -2.85 2.01 -3.19
CA MET A 202 -2.38 2.32 -1.84
C MET A 202 -1.55 1.17 -1.28
N ALA A 203 -0.49 1.52 -0.56
CA ALA A 203 0.28 0.60 0.26
C ALA A 203 0.49 1.19 1.66
N ILE A 204 0.24 0.38 2.67
CA ILE A 204 0.51 0.69 4.07
C ILE A 204 1.42 -0.41 4.57
N THR A 205 2.66 -0.08 4.92
CA THR A 205 3.67 -1.09 5.19
C THR A 205 4.49 -0.77 6.44
N ALA A 206 5.10 -1.80 7.02
CA ALA A 206 6.14 -1.69 8.04
C ALA A 206 7.09 -2.89 7.93
N ASP A 207 8.12 -2.95 8.76
CA ASP A 207 8.93 -4.16 8.92
C ASP A 207 8.01 -5.33 9.31
N LYS A 208 8.28 -6.52 8.77
CA LYS A 208 7.41 -7.70 8.90
C LYS A 208 7.07 -8.02 10.35
N ASP A 209 8.05 -7.95 11.25
CA ASP A 209 7.85 -8.28 12.66
C ASP A 209 7.17 -7.15 13.46
N GLU A 210 7.08 -5.95 12.88
CA GLU A 210 6.51 -4.77 13.53
C GLU A 210 5.19 -4.29 12.89
N PHE A 211 4.78 -4.85 11.76
CA PHE A 211 3.60 -4.38 11.02
C PHE A 211 2.34 -4.38 11.88
N ILE A 212 2.15 -5.41 12.72
CA ILE A 212 0.99 -5.49 13.62
C ILE A 212 0.92 -4.31 14.60
N ASN A 213 2.08 -3.79 15.03
CA ASN A 213 2.17 -2.66 15.93
C ASN A 213 1.91 -1.32 15.23
N TYR A 214 2.32 -1.21 13.95
CA TYR A 214 2.19 0.02 13.16
C TYR A 214 0.83 0.16 12.46
N LYS A 215 0.09 -0.92 12.24
CA LYS A 215 -1.08 -0.92 11.35
C LYS A 215 -2.12 0.15 11.71
N ASP A 216 -2.43 0.35 12.99
CA ASP A 216 -3.49 1.27 13.41
C ASP A 216 -3.11 2.73 13.16
N ILE A 217 -1.89 3.14 13.53
CA ILE A 217 -1.41 4.51 13.28
C ILE A 217 -1.23 4.80 11.80
N LEU A 218 -0.78 3.81 11.02
CA LEU A 218 -0.65 3.94 9.56
C LEU A 218 -2.02 4.03 8.89
N LEU A 219 -3.01 3.24 9.35
CA LEU A 219 -4.39 3.33 8.88
C LEU A 219 -5.00 4.69 9.20
N GLU A 220 -4.82 5.21 10.41
CA GLU A 220 -5.30 6.53 10.80
C GLU A 220 -4.67 7.62 9.93
N SER A 221 -3.36 7.54 9.70
CA SER A 221 -2.64 8.45 8.82
C SER A 221 -3.17 8.39 7.38
N ALA A 222 -3.32 7.20 6.81
CA ALA A 222 -3.84 7.00 5.46
C ALA A 222 -5.27 7.53 5.30
N ASN A 223 -6.15 7.22 6.26
CA ASN A 223 -7.55 7.64 6.24
C ASN A 223 -7.72 9.16 6.42
N SER A 224 -6.72 9.85 6.97
CA SER A 224 -6.73 11.30 7.14
C SER A 224 -6.38 12.09 5.88
N ILE A 225 -5.90 11.43 4.82
CA ILE A 225 -5.53 12.09 3.55
C ILE A 225 -6.78 12.66 2.90
N GLN A 226 -6.77 13.98 2.67
CA GLN A 226 -7.85 14.69 2.00
C GLN A 226 -7.29 15.65 0.96
N PHE A 227 -7.73 15.50 -0.29
CA PHE A 227 -7.42 16.46 -1.33
C PHE A 227 -8.22 17.73 -1.15
N ASN A 228 -7.57 18.88 -1.35
CA ASN A 228 -8.21 20.19 -1.24
C ASN A 228 -9.28 20.36 -2.32
N SER A 229 -10.40 20.98 -1.96
CA SER A 229 -11.57 21.11 -2.85
C SER A 229 -11.23 21.80 -4.18
N ASN A 230 -10.39 22.81 -4.17
CA ASN A 230 -9.95 23.52 -5.38
C ASN A 230 -9.15 22.61 -6.33
N TYR A 231 -8.25 21.78 -5.76
CA TYR A 231 -7.50 20.81 -6.54
C TYR A 231 -8.42 19.76 -7.15
N VAL A 232 -9.35 19.23 -6.35
CA VAL A 232 -10.35 18.25 -6.80
C VAL A 232 -11.21 18.84 -7.93
N GLN A 233 -11.73 20.07 -7.76
CA GLN A 233 -12.58 20.70 -8.78
C GLN A 233 -11.82 20.89 -10.09
N LYS A 234 -10.62 21.46 -10.05
CA LYS A 234 -9.77 21.61 -11.23
C LYS A 234 -9.50 20.30 -11.93
N THR A 235 -9.18 19.25 -11.17
CA THR A 235 -8.91 17.92 -11.74
C THR A 235 -10.17 17.28 -12.36
N ILE A 236 -11.35 17.54 -11.79
CA ILE A 236 -12.63 17.08 -12.35
C ILE A 236 -12.97 17.83 -13.65
N ASP A 237 -12.74 19.13 -13.69
CA ASP A 237 -13.01 19.96 -14.88
C ASP A 237 -12.12 19.55 -16.06
N ASP A 238 -10.88 19.14 -15.76
CA ASP A 238 -9.90 18.65 -16.74
C ASP A 238 -10.08 17.17 -17.12
N GLY A 239 -10.96 16.44 -16.43
CA GLY A 239 -11.09 14.98 -16.54
C GLY A 239 -12.50 14.48 -16.88
N ASN A 240 -12.64 13.15 -16.85
CA ASN A 240 -13.87 12.42 -17.14
C ASN A 240 -14.51 11.81 -15.86
N THR A 241 -15.58 11.01 -16.03
CA THR A 241 -16.27 10.33 -14.92
C THR A 241 -15.35 9.42 -14.10
N GLN A 242 -14.37 8.75 -14.72
CA GLN A 242 -13.39 7.91 -14.01
C GLN A 242 -12.50 8.75 -13.09
N THR A 243 -12.16 9.98 -13.48
CA THR A 243 -11.45 10.92 -12.61
C THR A 243 -12.24 11.24 -11.34
N LYS A 244 -13.55 11.48 -11.47
CA LYS A 244 -14.43 11.73 -10.31
C LYS A 244 -14.47 10.53 -9.37
N GLN A 245 -14.55 9.31 -9.91
CA GLN A 245 -14.54 8.08 -9.11
C GLN A 245 -13.19 7.89 -8.39
N ALA A 246 -12.07 8.13 -9.06
CA ALA A 246 -10.76 8.02 -8.44
C ALA A 246 -10.53 9.07 -7.35
N LEU A 247 -11.06 10.28 -7.49
CA LEU A 247 -10.96 11.33 -6.47
C LEU A 247 -11.91 11.10 -5.26
N ALA A 248 -12.92 10.26 -5.39
CA ALA A 248 -13.70 9.76 -4.25
C ALA A 248 -12.94 8.73 -3.39
N LEU A 249 -11.65 8.62 -3.59
CA LEU A 249 -10.74 7.62 -3.03
C LEU A 249 -10.78 7.57 -1.49
N ASN A 250 -10.78 8.72 -0.81
CA ASN A 250 -10.72 8.75 0.65
C ASN A 250 -11.83 7.92 1.32
N ALA A 251 -13.08 8.08 0.87
CA ALA A 251 -14.20 7.29 1.40
C ALA A 251 -14.09 5.79 1.06
N SER A 252 -13.51 5.47 -0.10
CA SER A 252 -13.34 4.09 -0.56
C SER A 252 -12.22 3.37 0.19
N ILE A 253 -11.12 4.07 0.47
CA ILE A 253 -9.99 3.56 1.26
C ILE A 253 -10.45 3.19 2.66
N GLN A 254 -11.13 4.12 3.35
CA GLN A 254 -11.62 3.85 4.70
C GLN A 254 -12.48 2.59 4.74
N LYS A 255 -13.45 2.46 3.83
CA LYS A 255 -14.31 1.27 3.75
C LYS A 255 -13.53 -0.01 3.45
N ALA A 256 -12.52 0.04 2.57
CA ALA A 256 -11.69 -1.10 2.25
C ALA A 256 -10.88 -1.56 3.47
N PHE A 257 -10.30 -0.64 4.22
CA PHE A 257 -9.53 -0.96 5.41
C PHE A 257 -10.38 -1.31 6.61
N ASP A 258 -11.53 -0.71 6.79
CA ASP A 258 -12.51 -1.14 7.81
C ASP A 258 -12.89 -2.60 7.59
N SER A 259 -13.08 -3.01 6.34
CA SER A 259 -13.39 -4.41 6.00
C SER A 259 -12.21 -5.35 6.29
N TYR A 260 -10.98 -4.90 6.02
CA TYR A 260 -9.78 -5.64 6.36
C TYR A 260 -9.61 -5.76 7.87
N MET A 261 -9.75 -4.65 8.62
CA MET A 261 -9.62 -4.66 10.07
C MET A 261 -10.65 -5.57 10.73
N SER A 262 -11.90 -5.53 10.29
CA SER A 262 -12.94 -6.44 10.75
C SER A 262 -12.60 -7.91 10.49
N ALA A 263 -12.05 -8.22 9.30
CA ALA A 263 -11.59 -9.56 8.96
C ALA A 263 -10.36 -9.98 9.79
N TRP A 264 -9.42 -9.06 10.04
CA TRP A 264 -8.26 -9.27 10.89
C TRP A 264 -8.65 -9.57 12.33
N GLU A 265 -9.52 -8.77 12.94
CA GLU A 265 -10.03 -8.97 14.29
C GLU A 265 -10.76 -10.30 14.44
N SER A 266 -11.57 -10.69 13.45
CA SER A 266 -12.25 -11.99 13.44
C SER A 266 -11.30 -13.19 13.30
N ARG A 267 -10.10 -12.96 12.77
CA ARG A 267 -9.05 -13.95 12.52
C ARG A 267 -7.90 -13.92 13.53
N GLN A 268 -8.10 -13.39 14.73
CA GLN A 268 -7.09 -13.40 15.81
C GLN A 268 -6.52 -14.81 16.12
N LYS A 269 -7.14 -15.86 15.56
CA LYS A 269 -6.67 -17.26 15.60
C LYS A 269 -5.91 -17.68 14.32
N SER A 270 -5.50 -16.73 13.45
CA SER A 270 -4.89 -17.10 12.18
C SER A 270 -3.50 -17.73 12.36
N TYR A 271 -3.16 -18.59 11.41
CA TYR A 271 -1.87 -19.30 11.33
C TYR A 271 -0.65 -18.37 11.46
N ASP A 272 -0.77 -17.14 11.00
CA ASP A 272 0.33 -16.16 11.03
C ASP A 272 0.63 -15.61 12.43
N ILE A 273 -0.42 -15.41 13.25
CA ILE A 273 -0.22 -15.06 14.67
C ILE A 273 0.44 -16.22 15.40
N MET A 274 0.06 -17.44 15.09
CA MET A 274 0.70 -18.63 15.64
C MET A 274 2.16 -18.79 15.18
N SER A 275 2.45 -18.48 13.92
CA SER A 275 3.82 -18.46 13.40
C SER A 275 4.69 -17.38 14.04
N GLN A 276 4.13 -16.18 14.25
CA GLN A 276 4.81 -15.13 15.01
C GLN A 276 5.07 -15.55 16.46
N LYS A 277 4.09 -16.14 17.13
CA LYS A 277 4.26 -16.68 18.49
C LYS A 277 5.38 -17.71 18.56
N GLN A 278 5.48 -18.61 17.59
CA GLN A 278 6.53 -19.61 17.53
C GLN A 278 7.90 -18.98 17.30
N SER A 279 7.99 -17.95 16.46
CA SER A 279 9.20 -17.15 16.27
C SER A 279 9.58 -16.38 17.53
N ASP A 280 8.62 -15.70 18.15
CA ASP A 280 8.81 -14.94 19.38
C ASP A 280 9.27 -15.85 20.54
N ALA A 281 8.67 -17.02 20.69
CA ALA A 281 9.07 -18.02 21.68
C ALA A 281 10.52 -18.51 21.44
N THR A 282 10.94 -18.67 20.18
CA THR A 282 12.31 -19.03 19.83
C THR A 282 13.30 -17.91 20.19
N LEU A 283 12.86 -16.64 20.16
CA LEU A 283 13.64 -15.47 20.53
C LEU A 283 13.57 -15.13 22.03
N GLY A 284 12.82 -15.93 22.81
CA GLY A 284 12.73 -15.83 24.27
C GLY A 284 11.76 -14.79 24.81
N TYR A 285 10.78 -14.36 24.02
CA TYR A 285 9.71 -13.47 24.45
C TYR A 285 8.34 -13.93 23.95
N GLU A 286 7.28 -13.40 24.54
CA GLU A 286 5.92 -13.48 24.05
C GLU A 286 5.32 -12.11 23.86
N ARG A 287 4.28 -12.00 23.02
CA ARG A 287 3.52 -10.76 22.85
C ARG A 287 2.29 -10.76 23.74
N VAL A 288 2.11 -9.67 24.44
CA VAL A 288 0.95 -9.45 25.31
C VAL A 288 0.17 -8.24 24.83
N TYR A 289 -1.13 -8.35 24.91
CA TYR A 289 -2.07 -7.29 24.56
C TYR A 289 -2.54 -6.59 25.83
N ASP A 290 -2.40 -5.25 25.86
CA ASP A 290 -2.94 -4.41 26.91
C ASP A 290 -4.42 -4.15 26.66
N THR A 291 -5.29 -4.66 27.52
CA THR A 291 -6.75 -4.54 27.39
C THR A 291 -7.26 -3.10 27.63
N GLU A 292 -6.48 -2.22 28.26
CA GLU A 292 -6.86 -0.83 28.50
C GLU A 292 -6.48 0.10 27.35
N THR A 293 -5.29 -0.10 26.77
CA THR A 293 -4.79 0.79 25.72
C THR A 293 -4.92 0.22 24.30
N GLY A 294 -5.05 -1.09 24.17
CA GLY A 294 -5.04 -1.77 22.89
C GLY A 294 -3.64 -2.02 22.32
N ASP A 295 -2.59 -1.65 23.05
CA ASP A 295 -1.22 -1.80 22.61
C ASP A 295 -0.69 -3.23 22.78
N ILE A 296 0.31 -3.58 21.98
CA ILE A 296 1.00 -4.88 22.05
C ILE A 296 2.42 -4.66 22.57
N TYR A 297 2.78 -5.40 23.60
CA TYR A 297 4.09 -5.34 24.24
C TYR A 297 4.83 -6.67 24.08
N LYS A 298 6.16 -6.62 24.15
CA LYS A 298 7.01 -7.80 24.28
C LYS A 298 7.28 -8.07 25.76
N ALA A 299 6.88 -9.24 26.22
CA ALA A 299 7.13 -9.73 27.56
C ALA A 299 8.09 -10.94 27.50
N TYR A 300 8.66 -11.37 28.61
CA TYR A 300 9.45 -12.59 28.65
C TYR A 300 8.56 -13.80 28.33
N ASN A 301 9.14 -14.85 27.79
CA ASN A 301 8.41 -16.08 27.45
C ASN A 301 7.82 -16.73 28.71
N GLY A 302 6.51 -17.01 28.73
CA GLY A 302 5.78 -17.49 29.89
C GLY A 302 5.23 -16.39 30.81
N PHE A 303 5.29 -15.13 30.39
CA PHE A 303 4.72 -14.01 31.17
C PHE A 303 3.24 -14.24 31.49
N THR A 304 2.43 -14.61 30.50
CA THR A 304 0.98 -14.78 30.70
C THR A 304 0.63 -16.00 31.54
N ASP A 305 1.55 -16.96 31.68
CA ASP A 305 1.38 -18.10 32.60
C ASP A 305 1.63 -17.69 34.07
N ASP A 306 2.49 -16.69 34.26
CA ASP A 306 2.86 -16.16 35.58
C ASP A 306 2.03 -14.94 36.02
N TYR A 307 1.34 -14.28 35.05
CA TYR A 307 0.58 -13.07 35.25
C TYR A 307 -0.84 -13.35 35.73
N ASP A 308 -1.19 -12.93 36.94
CA ASP A 308 -2.49 -13.11 37.55
C ASP A 308 -3.42 -11.86 37.45
N GLY A 309 -2.98 -10.81 36.73
CA GLY A 309 -3.76 -9.62 36.45
C GLY A 309 -4.69 -9.74 35.24
N GLU A 310 -5.60 -8.78 35.07
CA GLU A 310 -6.58 -8.75 33.99
C GLU A 310 -6.15 -7.86 32.81
N ARG A 311 -5.13 -7.02 32.99
CA ARG A 311 -4.76 -5.99 32.02
C ARG A 311 -4.04 -6.57 30.80
N TYR A 312 -3.10 -7.48 30.99
CA TYR A 312 -2.31 -8.04 29.89
C TYR A 312 -2.76 -9.45 29.57
N LYS A 313 -3.07 -9.70 28.31
CA LYS A 313 -3.48 -11.01 27.81
C LYS A 313 -2.59 -11.46 26.68
N SER A 314 -2.36 -12.75 26.56
CA SER A 314 -1.63 -13.28 25.41
C SER A 314 -2.32 -12.87 24.11
N VAL A 315 -1.55 -12.42 23.12
CA VAL A 315 -2.04 -12.21 21.76
C VAL A 315 -2.37 -13.59 21.17
N THR A 316 -3.66 -13.91 21.08
CA THR A 316 -4.14 -15.22 20.59
C THR A 316 -4.47 -15.19 19.11
#